data_893725229e34d82d75557d5367f78dc5
#
_entry.id   893725229e34d82d75557d5367f78dc5
#
_cell.length_a   1.000
_cell.length_b   1.000
_cell.length_c   1.000
_cell.angle_alpha   90.00
_cell.angle_beta   90.00
_cell.angle_gamma   90.00
#
_symmetry.space_group_name_H-M   'P 1'
#
loop_
_entity.id
_entity.type
_entity.pdbx_description
1 polymer ?
#
loop_
_entity_poly.entity_id
_entity_poly.type
_entity_poly.pdbx_seq_one_letter_code
_entity_poly.pdbx_strand_id
1 'polypeptide(L)'
;MGSEYTAIASMYDSFRGESPNMWAAYMDELFSMYADKKPASVIDLCCGTGTVTAAMCRLGYKMTGVDRSEEMLALAQRNAPDAFLIHQDMRSLQLYNKADACICCLDSINYLPCEDDVLRTFSAVNKYLETGGLFIFDVNTEHRFKNKYGNNDFILENKTGLIAWSCEYHPRLRRCDFYLSCFIEDEDGRYTRRDEEQSEYCYFDEVIRELSKKAGFEVLTALDRMSFSPPKKQSDKIHYVLRKK
;
A
#
# COMPACT_ATOMS: atom_id res chain seq x y z
N MET A 1 -21.48 -1.99 -1.17
CA MET A 1 -20.32 -1.09 -1.21
C MET A 1 -19.50 -1.53 -2.40
N GLY A 2 -19.32 -0.66 -3.40
CA GLY A 2 -18.45 -0.96 -4.55
C GLY A 2 -17.01 -1.22 -4.05
N SER A 3 -16.23 -2.01 -4.77
CA SER A 3 -14.81 -2.18 -4.41
C SER A 3 -14.11 -0.84 -4.68
N GLU A 4 -13.29 -0.38 -3.73
CA GLU A 4 -12.40 0.76 -3.93
C GLU A 4 -11.48 0.47 -5.12
N TYR A 5 -11.00 1.50 -5.81
CA TYR A 5 -10.12 1.42 -6.99
C TYR A 5 -10.77 0.88 -8.29
N THR A 6 -12.09 0.72 -8.36
CA THR A 6 -12.76 0.28 -9.61
C THR A 6 -12.73 1.36 -10.68
N ALA A 7 -13.03 2.60 -10.30
CA ALA A 7 -13.10 3.72 -11.25
C ALA A 7 -11.70 4.18 -11.69
N ILE A 8 -10.74 4.22 -10.75
CA ILE A 8 -9.40 4.76 -10.98
C ILE A 8 -8.40 3.71 -11.52
N ALA A 9 -8.71 2.41 -11.46
CA ALA A 9 -7.75 1.34 -11.78
C ALA A 9 -7.01 1.56 -13.11
N SER A 10 -7.73 1.91 -14.18
CA SER A 10 -7.14 2.13 -15.51
C SER A 10 -6.22 3.35 -15.60
N MET A 11 -6.35 4.30 -14.69
CA MET A 11 -5.57 5.55 -14.65
C MET A 11 -4.54 5.57 -13.54
N TYR A 12 -4.65 4.67 -12.55
CA TYR A 12 -3.91 4.68 -11.30
C TYR A 12 -2.40 4.85 -11.49
N ASP A 13 -1.80 4.01 -12.33
CA ASP A 13 -0.36 4.03 -12.55
C ASP A 13 0.14 5.32 -13.22
N SER A 14 -0.71 5.96 -14.04
CA SER A 14 -0.36 7.18 -14.75
C SER A 14 -0.36 8.44 -13.89
N PHE A 15 -1.06 8.39 -12.74
CA PHE A 15 -1.15 9.50 -11.79
C PHE A 15 -0.34 9.28 -10.51
N ARG A 16 0.24 8.10 -10.34
CA ARG A 16 1.11 7.82 -9.21
C ARG A 16 2.43 8.57 -9.32
N GLY A 17 2.79 9.31 -8.26
CA GLY A 17 3.99 10.17 -8.27
C GLY A 17 5.33 9.43 -8.16
N GLU A 18 5.35 8.17 -7.69
CA GLU A 18 6.57 7.41 -7.43
C GLU A 18 6.70 6.23 -8.37
N SER A 19 7.90 6.08 -8.94
CA SER A 19 8.21 4.98 -9.85
C SER A 19 8.16 3.62 -9.13
N PRO A 20 7.56 2.55 -9.74
CA PRO A 20 7.62 1.20 -9.21
C PRO A 20 9.05 0.70 -8.97
N ASN A 21 9.99 1.10 -9.81
CA ASN A 21 11.40 0.71 -9.66
C ASN A 21 12.06 1.38 -8.45
N MET A 22 11.65 2.60 -8.06
CA MET A 22 12.12 3.24 -6.82
C MET A 22 11.62 2.49 -5.60
N TRP A 23 10.36 2.06 -5.60
CA TRP A 23 9.80 1.24 -4.52
C TRP A 23 10.54 -0.10 -4.41
N ALA A 24 10.73 -0.81 -5.52
CA ALA A 24 11.43 -2.09 -5.51
C ALA A 24 12.88 -1.96 -5.04
N ALA A 25 13.62 -0.94 -5.49
CA ALA A 25 14.97 -0.66 -5.04
C ALA A 25 15.03 -0.34 -3.54
N TYR A 26 14.07 0.44 -3.03
CA TYR A 26 13.99 0.76 -1.62
C TYR A 26 13.67 -0.48 -0.77
N MET A 27 12.78 -1.37 -1.21
CA MET A 27 12.48 -2.63 -0.53
C MET A 27 13.70 -3.58 -0.54
N ASP A 28 14.41 -3.69 -1.66
CA ASP A 28 15.63 -4.51 -1.78
C ASP A 28 16.73 -4.03 -0.82
N GLU A 29 16.89 -2.71 -0.68
CA GLU A 29 17.83 -2.12 0.27
C GLU A 29 17.41 -2.38 1.73
N LEU A 30 16.11 -2.24 2.06
CA LEU A 30 15.62 -2.57 3.39
C LEU A 30 15.80 -4.06 3.72
N PHE A 31 15.59 -4.95 2.76
CA PHE A 31 15.90 -6.37 2.95
C PHE A 31 17.39 -6.59 3.19
N SER A 32 18.26 -5.91 2.44
CA SER A 32 19.72 -6.00 2.63
C SER A 32 20.18 -5.52 4.00
N MET A 33 19.51 -4.51 4.56
CA MET A 33 19.85 -3.93 5.87
C MET A 33 19.31 -4.74 7.05
N TYR A 34 18.12 -5.32 6.91
CA TYR A 34 17.38 -5.86 8.06
C TYR A 34 17.11 -7.36 8.00
N ALA A 35 17.21 -8.03 6.85
CA ALA A 35 17.04 -9.47 6.79
C ALA A 35 18.34 -10.21 7.12
N ASP A 36 18.25 -11.33 7.85
CA ASP A 36 19.41 -12.16 8.15
C ASP A 36 19.98 -12.85 6.90
N LYS A 37 19.13 -13.08 5.90
CA LYS A 37 19.45 -13.56 4.55
C LYS A 37 18.53 -12.89 3.54
N LYS A 38 18.97 -12.73 2.29
CA LYS A 38 18.11 -12.18 1.23
C LYS A 38 16.83 -13.04 1.11
N PRO A 39 15.63 -12.46 1.24
CA PRO A 39 14.37 -13.16 1.02
C PRO A 39 14.34 -13.78 -0.39
N ALA A 40 13.85 -15.01 -0.51
CA ALA A 40 13.62 -15.64 -1.80
C ALA A 40 12.16 -15.46 -2.25
N SER A 41 11.25 -15.49 -1.30
CA SER A 41 9.80 -15.38 -1.51
C SER A 41 9.21 -14.17 -0.77
N VAL A 42 8.40 -13.38 -1.46
CA VAL A 42 7.82 -12.13 -0.93
C VAL A 42 6.33 -12.06 -1.24
N ILE A 43 5.53 -11.76 -0.22
CA ILE A 43 4.12 -11.39 -0.38
C ILE A 43 4.05 -9.89 -0.65
N ASP A 44 3.38 -9.48 -1.72
CA ASP A 44 2.97 -8.08 -1.97
C ASP A 44 1.49 -7.94 -1.59
N LEU A 45 1.25 -7.43 -0.39
CA LEU A 45 -0.08 -7.29 0.19
C LEU A 45 -0.72 -5.98 -0.30
N CYS A 46 -1.91 -6.06 -0.88
CA CYS A 46 -2.56 -4.97 -1.61
C CYS A 46 -1.72 -4.54 -2.82
N CYS A 47 -1.38 -5.52 -3.67
CA CYS A 47 -0.47 -5.32 -4.80
C CYS A 47 -1.02 -4.39 -5.91
N GLY A 48 -2.31 -4.06 -5.88
CA GLY A 48 -2.98 -3.20 -6.85
C GLY A 48 -2.75 -3.67 -8.28
N THR A 49 -2.31 -2.76 -9.14
CA THR A 49 -1.99 -3.04 -10.55
C THR A 49 -0.76 -3.92 -10.77
N GLY A 50 -0.07 -4.35 -9.71
CA GLY A 50 1.07 -5.26 -9.77
C GLY A 50 2.38 -4.63 -10.29
N THR A 51 2.47 -3.32 -10.44
CA THR A 51 3.68 -2.68 -11.00
C THR A 51 4.88 -2.75 -10.06
N VAL A 52 4.67 -2.65 -8.72
CA VAL A 52 5.72 -2.89 -7.72
C VAL A 52 6.08 -4.38 -7.69
N THR A 53 5.08 -5.26 -7.69
CA THR A 53 5.26 -6.72 -7.80
C THR A 53 6.14 -7.08 -8.99
N ALA A 54 5.86 -6.54 -10.17
CA ALA A 54 6.65 -6.76 -11.39
C ALA A 54 8.09 -6.25 -11.25
N ALA A 55 8.28 -5.10 -10.60
CA ALA A 55 9.62 -4.56 -10.35
C ALA A 55 10.42 -5.45 -9.40
N MET A 56 9.78 -6.02 -8.37
CA MET A 56 10.40 -7.00 -7.47
C MET A 56 10.73 -8.33 -8.18
N CYS A 57 9.85 -8.82 -9.08
CA CYS A 57 10.14 -9.99 -9.91
C CYS A 57 11.43 -9.77 -10.74
N ARG A 58 11.62 -8.57 -11.33
CA ARG A 58 12.84 -8.24 -12.08
C ARG A 58 14.12 -8.25 -11.22
N LEU A 59 14.02 -8.02 -9.91
CA LEU A 59 15.13 -8.15 -8.96
C LEU A 59 15.36 -9.60 -8.49
N GLY A 60 14.58 -10.57 -9.02
CA GLY A 60 14.73 -12.00 -8.78
C GLY A 60 13.91 -12.54 -7.60
N TYR A 61 13.00 -11.76 -7.02
CA TYR A 61 12.11 -12.23 -5.97
C TYR A 61 10.97 -13.08 -6.54
N LYS A 62 10.61 -14.16 -5.84
CA LYS A 62 9.38 -14.93 -6.11
C LYS A 62 8.21 -14.23 -5.44
N MET A 63 7.37 -13.57 -6.24
CA MET A 63 6.31 -12.72 -5.73
C MET A 63 4.97 -13.45 -5.66
N THR A 64 4.25 -13.21 -4.56
CA THR A 64 2.82 -13.51 -4.42
C THR A 64 2.10 -12.19 -4.18
N GLY A 65 1.35 -11.73 -5.18
CA GLY A 65 0.53 -10.52 -5.07
C GLY A 65 -0.87 -10.87 -4.53
N VAL A 66 -1.33 -10.10 -3.57
CA VAL A 66 -2.68 -10.24 -2.98
C VAL A 66 -3.39 -8.91 -3.08
N ASP A 67 -4.59 -8.91 -3.65
CA ASP A 67 -5.47 -7.74 -3.67
C ASP A 67 -6.93 -8.15 -3.56
N ARG A 68 -7.79 -7.23 -3.10
CA ARG A 68 -9.24 -7.46 -3.00
C ARG A 68 -10.02 -6.96 -4.21
N SER A 69 -9.40 -6.19 -5.11
CA SER A 69 -10.01 -5.67 -6.32
C SER A 69 -9.71 -6.60 -7.50
N GLU A 70 -10.76 -7.14 -8.12
CA GLU A 70 -10.62 -7.94 -9.33
C GLU A 70 -10.10 -7.11 -10.50
N GLU A 71 -10.50 -5.84 -10.58
CA GLU A 71 -10.07 -4.89 -11.60
C GLU A 71 -8.56 -4.63 -11.50
N MET A 72 -8.05 -4.43 -10.28
CA MET A 72 -6.62 -4.27 -10.03
C MET A 72 -5.86 -5.54 -10.40
N LEU A 73 -6.35 -6.72 -9.99
CA LEU A 73 -5.70 -8.00 -10.32
C LEU A 73 -5.71 -8.31 -11.81
N ALA A 74 -6.74 -7.88 -12.55
CA ALA A 74 -6.76 -8.02 -14.02
C ALA A 74 -5.63 -7.19 -14.68
N LEU A 75 -5.26 -6.03 -14.12
CA LEU A 75 -4.10 -5.26 -14.55
C LEU A 75 -2.80 -5.91 -14.06
N ALA A 76 -2.77 -6.37 -12.81
CA ALA A 76 -1.60 -7.06 -12.25
C ALA A 76 -1.20 -8.29 -13.05
N GLN A 77 -2.16 -9.06 -13.56
CA GLN A 77 -1.90 -10.22 -14.43
C GLN A 77 -1.12 -9.85 -15.70
N ARG A 78 -1.35 -8.65 -16.24
CA ARG A 78 -0.63 -8.14 -17.41
C ARG A 78 0.73 -7.56 -17.03
N ASN A 79 0.81 -6.84 -15.93
CA ASN A 79 2.01 -6.13 -15.51
C ASN A 79 3.05 -7.05 -14.86
N ALA A 80 2.60 -8.07 -14.12
CA ALA A 80 3.44 -9.01 -13.36
C ALA A 80 3.09 -10.47 -13.70
N PRO A 81 3.29 -10.92 -14.95
CA PRO A 81 2.91 -12.27 -15.38
C PRO A 81 3.67 -13.39 -14.67
N ASP A 82 4.84 -13.10 -14.09
CA ASP A 82 5.67 -14.04 -13.34
C ASP A 82 5.28 -14.17 -11.87
N ALA A 83 4.34 -13.35 -11.38
CA ALA A 83 3.86 -13.40 -10.01
C ALA A 83 2.65 -14.33 -9.86
N PHE A 84 2.53 -14.94 -8.69
CA PHE A 84 1.31 -15.64 -8.31
C PHE A 84 0.32 -14.63 -7.70
N LEU A 85 -0.87 -14.46 -8.32
CA LEU A 85 -1.84 -13.46 -7.90
C LEU A 85 -3.05 -14.12 -7.22
N ILE A 86 -3.51 -13.52 -6.11
CA ILE A 86 -4.59 -14.05 -5.28
C ILE A 86 -5.59 -12.94 -4.99
N HIS A 87 -6.87 -13.20 -5.27
CA HIS A 87 -7.98 -12.33 -4.90
C HIS A 87 -8.40 -12.61 -3.46
N GLN A 88 -7.93 -11.80 -2.51
CA GLN A 88 -8.26 -11.92 -1.08
C GLN A 88 -8.20 -10.56 -0.36
N ASP A 89 -8.92 -10.46 0.75
CA ASP A 89 -8.83 -9.36 1.68
C ASP A 89 -7.61 -9.54 2.62
N MET A 90 -6.83 -8.48 2.82
CA MET A 90 -5.64 -8.50 3.68
C MET A 90 -5.91 -8.92 5.13
N ARG A 91 -7.17 -8.74 5.62
CA ARG A 91 -7.59 -9.11 6.98
C ARG A 91 -7.81 -10.62 7.16
N SER A 92 -7.88 -11.37 6.06
CA SER A 92 -8.26 -12.78 6.07
C SER A 92 -7.45 -13.64 5.10
N LEU A 93 -6.12 -13.42 5.09
CA LEU A 93 -5.20 -14.15 4.23
C LEU A 93 -5.29 -15.68 4.44
N GLN A 94 -5.30 -16.39 3.33
CA GLN A 94 -5.22 -17.87 3.28
C GLN A 94 -4.23 -18.25 2.17
N LEU A 95 -3.00 -18.49 2.56
CA LEU A 95 -1.93 -18.86 1.63
C LEU A 95 -1.53 -20.33 1.86
N TYR A 96 -1.02 -20.97 0.82
CA TYR A 96 -0.56 -22.36 0.91
C TYR A 96 0.78 -22.50 1.61
N ASN A 97 1.68 -21.51 1.38
CA ASN A 97 3.03 -21.54 1.90
C ASN A 97 3.34 -20.25 2.66
N LYS A 98 4.31 -20.32 3.55
CA LYS A 98 4.91 -19.15 4.16
C LYS A 98 5.89 -18.50 3.21
N ALA A 99 6.14 -17.20 3.42
CA ALA A 99 7.11 -16.41 2.69
C ALA A 99 8.22 -15.88 3.62
N ASP A 100 9.37 -15.55 3.04
CA ASP A 100 10.48 -14.96 3.78
C ASP A 100 10.22 -13.49 4.17
N ALA A 101 9.41 -12.78 3.37
CA ALA A 101 9.03 -11.40 3.64
C ALA A 101 7.63 -11.07 3.12
N CYS A 102 7.06 -9.98 3.64
CA CYS A 102 5.84 -9.35 3.15
C CYS A 102 6.09 -7.85 3.00
N ILE A 103 5.65 -7.26 1.90
CA ILE A 103 5.58 -5.83 1.70
C ILE A 103 4.11 -5.39 1.59
N CYS A 104 3.79 -4.17 2.03
CA CYS A 104 2.48 -3.55 1.85
C CYS A 104 2.71 -2.07 1.56
N CYS A 105 2.79 -1.73 0.30
CA CYS A 105 3.22 -0.42 -0.17
C CYS A 105 2.03 0.52 -0.41
N LEU A 106 2.32 1.83 -0.46
CA LEU A 106 1.38 2.87 -0.87
C LEU A 106 0.16 2.97 0.05
N ASP A 107 0.43 3.16 1.37
CA ASP A 107 -0.56 3.52 2.39
C ASP A 107 -1.76 2.56 2.55
N SER A 108 -1.68 1.34 2.01
CA SER A 108 -2.80 0.40 2.05
C SER A 108 -3.30 0.10 3.48
N ILE A 109 -2.44 0.18 4.49
CA ILE A 109 -2.83 0.02 5.91
C ILE A 109 -3.79 1.13 6.36
N ASN A 110 -3.70 2.34 5.80
CA ASN A 110 -4.60 3.44 6.15
C ASN A 110 -6.05 3.21 5.69
N TYR A 111 -6.30 2.28 4.77
CA TYR A 111 -7.67 1.90 4.35
C TYR A 111 -8.40 1.01 5.36
N LEU A 112 -7.73 0.52 6.38
CA LEU A 112 -8.36 -0.24 7.44
C LEU A 112 -9.12 0.69 8.40
N PRO A 113 -10.42 0.46 8.66
CA PRO A 113 -11.26 1.43 9.37
C PRO A 113 -11.07 1.47 10.88
N CYS A 114 -10.41 0.48 11.46
CA CYS A 114 -10.22 0.38 12.90
C CYS A 114 -8.98 -0.44 13.29
N GLU A 115 -8.54 -0.26 14.53
CA GLU A 115 -7.37 -0.94 15.10
C GLU A 115 -7.52 -2.48 15.09
N ASP A 116 -8.75 -2.99 15.27
CA ASP A 116 -9.01 -4.44 15.19
C ASP A 116 -8.73 -5.01 13.79
N ASP A 117 -9.05 -4.27 12.73
CA ASP A 117 -8.77 -4.68 11.37
C ASP A 117 -7.25 -4.61 11.07
N VAL A 118 -6.54 -3.62 11.62
CA VAL A 118 -5.07 -3.57 11.56
C VAL A 118 -4.46 -4.78 12.28
N LEU A 119 -4.94 -5.10 13.49
CA LEU A 119 -4.46 -6.26 14.25
C LEU A 119 -4.74 -7.59 13.52
N ARG A 120 -5.92 -7.74 12.92
CA ARG A 120 -6.26 -8.91 12.09
C ARG A 120 -5.31 -9.04 10.91
N THR A 121 -5.06 -7.95 10.20
CA THR A 121 -4.13 -7.93 9.06
C THR A 121 -2.72 -8.30 9.49
N PHE A 122 -2.19 -7.69 10.54
CA PHE A 122 -0.85 -7.99 11.04
C PHE A 122 -0.74 -9.44 11.52
N SER A 123 -1.77 -9.96 12.19
CA SER A 123 -1.82 -11.36 12.62
C SER A 123 -1.88 -12.33 11.43
N ALA A 124 -2.63 -11.97 10.39
CA ALA A 124 -2.70 -12.75 9.16
C ALA A 124 -1.35 -12.79 8.44
N VAL A 125 -0.67 -11.66 8.32
CA VAL A 125 0.70 -11.59 7.77
C VAL A 125 1.66 -12.42 8.62
N ASN A 126 1.64 -12.28 9.95
CA ASN A 126 2.49 -13.05 10.83
C ASN A 126 2.33 -14.57 10.63
N LYS A 127 1.10 -15.05 10.48
CA LYS A 127 0.80 -16.47 10.25
C LYS A 127 1.54 -17.01 9.02
N TYR A 128 1.64 -16.21 7.95
CA TYR A 128 2.21 -16.63 6.66
C TYR A 128 3.64 -16.15 6.40
N LEU A 129 4.31 -15.59 7.39
CA LEU A 129 5.75 -15.38 7.35
C LEU A 129 6.51 -16.51 8.03
N GLU A 130 7.72 -16.78 7.56
CA GLU A 130 8.68 -17.61 8.28
C GLU A 130 9.16 -16.89 9.55
N THR A 131 9.64 -17.65 10.55
CA THR A 131 10.27 -17.07 11.73
C THR A 131 11.51 -16.27 11.31
N GLY A 132 11.65 -15.05 11.83
CA GLY A 132 12.66 -14.08 11.39
C GLY A 132 12.30 -13.32 10.10
N GLY A 133 11.20 -13.69 9.44
CA GLY A 133 10.73 -13.01 8.22
C GLY A 133 10.33 -11.56 8.48
N LEU A 134 10.50 -10.72 7.45
CA LEU A 134 10.23 -9.29 7.55
C LEU A 134 8.83 -8.91 7.04
N PHE A 135 8.20 -7.96 7.73
CA PHE A 135 7.03 -7.27 7.22
C PHE A 135 7.34 -5.77 7.11
N ILE A 136 7.26 -5.23 5.89
CA ILE A 136 7.56 -3.83 5.60
C ILE A 136 6.32 -3.18 5.01
N PHE A 137 5.88 -2.08 5.60
CA PHE A 137 4.73 -1.31 5.13
C PHE A 137 4.90 0.17 5.40
N ASP A 138 4.09 0.99 4.75
CA ASP A 138 4.04 2.42 5.01
C ASP A 138 2.64 2.88 5.43
N VAL A 139 2.62 3.98 6.19
CA VAL A 139 1.39 4.67 6.57
C VAL A 139 1.52 6.18 6.37
N ASN A 140 0.43 6.80 5.94
CA ASN A 140 0.26 8.24 5.96
C ASN A 140 0.14 8.74 7.40
N THR A 141 0.79 9.86 7.70
CA THR A 141 0.77 10.47 9.04
C THR A 141 -0.36 11.47 9.20
N GLU A 142 -0.66 11.85 10.45
CA GLU A 142 -1.58 12.97 10.71
C GLU A 142 -1.10 14.26 10.04
N HIS A 143 0.22 14.50 9.99
CA HIS A 143 0.77 15.66 9.31
C HIS A 143 0.35 15.72 7.84
N ARG A 144 0.40 14.59 7.12
CA ARG A 144 -0.04 14.49 5.73
C ARG A 144 -1.53 14.78 5.60
N PHE A 145 -2.38 14.11 6.40
CA PHE A 145 -3.83 14.32 6.37
C PHE A 145 -4.20 15.76 6.66
N LYS A 146 -3.56 16.40 7.62
CA LYS A 146 -3.89 17.75 8.05
C LYS A 146 -3.31 18.84 7.13
N ASN A 147 -2.08 18.67 6.65
CA ASN A 147 -1.35 19.76 6.01
C ASN A 147 -1.16 19.58 4.50
N LYS A 148 -1.29 18.36 3.97
CA LYS A 148 -1.19 18.09 2.53
C LYS A 148 -2.57 17.85 1.92
N TYR A 149 -3.33 16.93 2.47
CA TYR A 149 -4.70 16.70 2.03
C TYR A 149 -5.61 17.79 2.59
N GLY A 150 -5.71 17.92 3.92
CA GLY A 150 -6.48 18.96 4.59
C GLY A 150 -7.94 18.93 4.12
N ASN A 151 -8.44 20.09 3.70
CA ASN A 151 -9.70 20.27 2.99
C ASN A 151 -9.38 20.90 1.62
N ASN A 152 -8.47 20.27 0.87
CA ASN A 152 -7.96 20.75 -0.40
C ASN A 152 -8.57 19.98 -1.57
N ASP A 153 -8.60 20.65 -2.70
CA ASP A 153 -8.96 20.09 -3.99
C ASP A 153 -7.72 20.02 -4.87
N PHE A 154 -7.60 18.95 -5.64
CA PHE A 154 -6.51 18.73 -6.58
C PHE A 154 -7.07 18.42 -7.96
N ILE A 155 -6.43 18.93 -8.98
CA ILE A 155 -6.69 18.56 -10.36
C ILE A 155 -5.40 17.99 -10.92
N LEU A 156 -5.47 16.74 -11.35
CA LEU A 156 -4.36 16.01 -11.96
C LEU A 156 -4.76 15.70 -13.39
N GLU A 157 -3.94 16.12 -14.35
CA GLU A 157 -4.18 15.91 -15.77
C GLU A 157 -2.95 15.30 -16.42
N ASN A 158 -3.17 14.37 -17.32
CA ASN A 158 -2.15 13.79 -18.18
C ASN A 158 -2.78 13.30 -19.51
N LYS A 159 -2.01 12.54 -20.31
CA LYS A 159 -2.46 12.03 -21.61
C LYS A 159 -3.58 10.98 -21.54
N THR A 160 -3.88 10.42 -20.38
CA THR A 160 -4.91 9.40 -20.21
C THR A 160 -6.22 9.97 -19.71
N GLY A 161 -6.24 11.24 -19.26
CA GLY A 161 -7.42 11.93 -18.78
C GLY A 161 -7.13 12.86 -17.60
N LEU A 162 -8.16 13.14 -16.81
CA LEU A 162 -8.15 14.08 -15.71
C LEU A 162 -8.78 13.46 -14.47
N ILE A 163 -8.20 13.72 -13.30
CA ILE A 163 -8.79 13.42 -12.00
C ILE A 163 -9.01 14.73 -11.25
N ALA A 164 -10.26 15.03 -10.92
CA ALA A 164 -10.61 16.02 -9.91
C ALA A 164 -10.76 15.29 -8.57
N TRP A 165 -9.96 15.67 -7.58
CA TRP A 165 -9.81 14.97 -6.31
C TRP A 165 -10.01 15.95 -5.16
N SER A 166 -11.12 15.79 -4.41
CA SER A 166 -11.42 16.55 -3.20
C SER A 166 -11.10 15.74 -1.96
N CYS A 167 -10.56 16.39 -0.93
CA CYS A 167 -10.18 15.77 0.33
C CYS A 167 -10.91 16.45 1.49
N GLU A 168 -11.47 15.66 2.41
CA GLU A 168 -12.08 16.17 3.65
C GLU A 168 -11.47 15.45 4.86
N TYR A 169 -10.69 16.19 5.66
CA TYR A 169 -10.07 15.63 6.86
C TYR A 169 -10.93 15.87 8.10
N HIS A 170 -11.29 14.80 8.80
CA HIS A 170 -12.07 14.78 10.03
C HIS A 170 -11.19 14.44 11.25
N PRO A 171 -10.59 15.45 11.94
CA PRO A 171 -9.61 15.21 13.01
C PRO A 171 -10.14 14.35 14.17
N ARG A 172 -11.42 14.53 14.54
CA ARG A 172 -12.05 13.77 15.65
C ARG A 172 -12.24 12.30 15.32
N LEU A 173 -12.45 11.98 14.03
CA LEU A 173 -12.61 10.62 13.52
C LEU A 173 -11.27 10.03 13.08
N ARG A 174 -10.21 10.84 13.02
CA ARG A 174 -8.90 10.47 12.44
C ARG A 174 -9.05 9.88 11.04
N ARG A 175 -9.95 10.45 10.24
CA ARG A 175 -10.33 9.97 8.91
C ARG A 175 -10.18 11.09 7.89
N CYS A 176 -9.68 10.75 6.71
CA CYS A 176 -9.70 11.60 5.54
C CYS A 176 -10.54 10.91 4.47
N ASP A 177 -11.59 11.61 4.01
CA ASP A 177 -12.44 11.16 2.93
C ASP A 177 -11.95 11.78 1.62
N PHE A 178 -11.93 10.98 0.58
CA PHE A 178 -11.50 11.34 -0.76
C PHE A 178 -12.63 11.13 -1.75
N TYR A 179 -12.94 12.15 -2.50
CA TYR A 179 -13.95 12.15 -3.56
C TYR A 179 -13.23 12.35 -4.89
N LEU A 180 -13.17 11.31 -5.71
CA LEU A 180 -12.47 11.33 -6.98
C LEU A 180 -13.50 11.34 -8.12
N SER A 181 -13.39 12.33 -9.00
CA SER A 181 -14.08 12.33 -10.30
C SER A 181 -13.04 12.12 -11.39
N CYS A 182 -13.06 10.93 -11.98
CA CYS A 182 -12.12 10.51 -13.02
C CYS A 182 -12.76 10.72 -14.39
N PHE A 183 -12.11 11.47 -15.26
CA PHE A 183 -12.53 11.72 -16.65
C PHE A 183 -11.54 11.00 -17.57
N ILE A 184 -11.98 9.91 -18.17
CA ILE A 184 -11.17 9.05 -19.03
C ILE A 184 -11.46 9.44 -20.49
N GLU A 185 -10.44 9.89 -21.21
CA GLU A 185 -10.55 10.25 -22.63
C GLU A 185 -10.62 8.98 -23.50
N ASP A 186 -11.59 8.93 -24.40
CA ASP A 186 -11.71 7.91 -25.42
C ASP A 186 -11.00 8.32 -26.73
N GLU A 187 -10.96 7.40 -27.71
CA GLU A 187 -10.30 7.63 -28.99
C GLU A 187 -10.92 8.77 -29.81
N ASP A 188 -12.18 9.12 -29.55
CA ASP A 188 -12.92 10.19 -30.21
C ASP A 188 -12.74 11.55 -29.50
N GLY A 189 -11.94 11.62 -28.42
CA GLY A 189 -11.74 12.83 -27.61
C GLY A 189 -12.91 13.17 -26.70
N ARG A 190 -13.79 12.22 -26.42
CA ARG A 190 -14.87 12.36 -25.44
C ARG A 190 -14.40 11.85 -24.10
N TYR A 191 -15.02 12.33 -23.03
CA TYR A 191 -14.70 11.92 -21.66
C TYR A 191 -15.81 11.08 -21.06
N THR A 192 -15.44 9.92 -20.56
CA THR A 192 -16.29 9.12 -19.67
C THR A 192 -15.96 9.46 -18.23
N ARG A 193 -16.96 9.96 -17.46
CA ARG A 193 -16.82 10.23 -16.04
C ARG A 193 -17.10 8.98 -15.21
N ARG A 194 -16.25 8.75 -14.22
CA ARG A 194 -16.44 7.76 -13.15
C ARG A 194 -16.11 8.42 -11.81
N ASP A 195 -16.99 8.23 -10.84
CA ASP A 195 -16.80 8.75 -9.49
C ASP A 195 -16.45 7.62 -8.53
N GLU A 196 -15.58 7.92 -7.58
CA GLU A 196 -15.13 6.98 -6.55
C GLU A 196 -14.96 7.72 -5.21
N GLU A 197 -15.39 7.07 -4.12
CA GLU A 197 -15.21 7.56 -2.76
C GLU A 197 -14.31 6.59 -2.01
N GLN A 198 -13.32 7.13 -1.30
CA GLN A 198 -12.38 6.37 -0.50
C GLN A 198 -12.21 7.03 0.86
N SER A 199 -11.82 6.26 1.86
CA SER A 199 -11.50 6.79 3.19
C SER A 199 -10.21 6.17 3.69
N GLU A 200 -9.32 7.02 4.21
CA GLU A 200 -8.13 6.60 4.93
C GLU A 200 -8.20 7.01 6.40
N TYR A 201 -7.63 6.18 7.26
CA TYR A 201 -7.62 6.37 8.71
C TYR A 201 -6.20 6.60 9.22
N CYS A 202 -6.06 7.58 10.12
CA CYS A 202 -4.79 7.94 10.70
C CYS A 202 -4.48 7.05 11.91
N TYR A 203 -3.34 6.38 11.88
CA TYR A 203 -2.80 5.60 12.99
C TYR A 203 -1.53 6.27 13.53
N PHE A 204 -1.48 6.52 14.83
CA PHE A 204 -0.29 7.06 15.48
C PHE A 204 0.78 5.98 15.65
N ASP A 205 2.04 6.41 15.74
CA ASP A 205 3.20 5.52 15.88
C ASP A 205 3.05 4.54 17.06
N GLU A 206 2.55 5.02 18.21
CA GLU A 206 2.35 4.20 19.39
C GLU A 206 1.35 3.07 19.14
N VAL A 207 0.27 3.37 18.40
CA VAL A 207 -0.77 2.38 18.05
C VAL A 207 -0.19 1.31 17.10
N ILE A 208 0.51 1.73 16.06
CA ILE A 208 1.14 0.80 15.12
C ILE A 208 2.12 -0.13 15.85
N ARG A 209 2.97 0.41 16.74
CA ARG A 209 3.92 -0.38 17.54
C ARG A 209 3.23 -1.36 18.49
N GLU A 210 2.17 -0.92 19.14
CA GLU A 210 1.39 -1.78 20.06
C GLU A 210 0.74 -2.94 19.29
N LEU A 211 0.07 -2.65 18.16
CA LEU A 211 -0.59 -3.66 17.34
C LEU A 211 0.42 -4.63 16.71
N SER A 212 1.58 -4.13 16.26
CA SER A 212 2.67 -4.97 15.76
C SER A 212 3.13 -5.97 16.83
N LYS A 213 3.35 -5.50 18.07
CA LYS A 213 3.75 -6.35 19.17
C LYS A 213 2.67 -7.39 19.53
N LYS A 214 1.39 -6.99 19.57
CA LYS A 214 0.24 -7.90 19.81
C LYS A 214 0.15 -8.98 18.74
N ALA A 215 0.47 -8.64 17.50
CA ALA A 215 0.49 -9.59 16.38
C ALA A 215 1.74 -10.48 16.33
N GLY A 216 2.67 -10.37 17.29
CA GLY A 216 3.86 -11.21 17.39
C GLY A 216 5.08 -10.71 16.61
N PHE A 217 5.10 -9.42 16.25
CA PHE A 217 6.24 -8.78 15.62
C PHE A 217 7.12 -8.01 16.61
N GLU A 218 8.39 -7.88 16.24
CA GLU A 218 9.32 -6.89 16.75
C GLU A 218 9.43 -5.74 15.76
N VAL A 219 9.31 -4.49 16.22
CA VAL A 219 9.55 -3.30 15.38
C VAL A 219 11.05 -3.03 15.36
N LEU A 220 11.70 -3.31 14.23
CA LEU A 220 13.13 -3.07 14.08
C LEU A 220 13.43 -1.58 13.90
N THR A 221 12.63 -0.91 13.06
CA THR A 221 12.79 0.52 12.80
C THR A 221 11.50 1.15 12.26
N ALA A 222 11.45 2.49 12.35
CA ALA A 222 10.53 3.34 11.62
C ALA A 222 11.35 4.41 10.88
N LEU A 223 11.06 4.64 9.61
CA LEU A 223 11.83 5.48 8.70
C LEU A 223 10.96 6.54 8.05
N ASP A 224 11.52 7.71 7.79
CA ASP A 224 10.86 8.75 7.00
C ASP A 224 10.69 8.28 5.54
N ARG A 225 9.73 8.87 4.85
CA ARG A 225 9.35 8.51 3.48
C ARG A 225 10.55 8.31 2.57
N MET A 226 10.68 7.08 2.00
CA MET A 226 11.72 6.70 1.03
C MET A 226 13.14 7.11 1.46
N SER A 227 13.42 7.05 2.77
CA SER A 227 14.71 7.39 3.34
C SER A 227 15.13 6.35 4.38
N PHE A 228 16.38 6.43 4.83
CA PHE A 228 16.92 5.59 5.90
C PHE A 228 17.07 6.36 7.22
N SER A 229 16.48 7.55 7.29
CA SER A 229 16.50 8.41 8.48
C SER A 229 15.25 8.18 9.33
N PRO A 230 15.31 8.39 10.65
CA PRO A 230 14.13 8.31 11.48
C PRO A 230 13.09 9.37 11.10
N PRO A 231 11.79 9.10 11.33
CA PRO A 231 10.73 10.05 11.00
C PRO A 231 10.85 11.31 11.87
N LYS A 232 10.41 12.42 11.30
CA LYS A 232 10.32 13.74 11.92
C LYS A 232 8.87 14.08 12.21
N LYS A 233 8.62 15.09 13.02
CA LYS A 233 7.26 15.58 13.32
C LYS A 233 6.46 15.99 12.07
N GLN A 234 7.16 16.40 11.00
CA GLN A 234 6.55 16.81 9.73
C GLN A 234 6.67 15.74 8.63
N SER A 235 7.06 14.53 8.96
CA SER A 235 7.07 13.43 7.99
C SER A 235 5.67 13.17 7.48
N ASP A 236 5.51 13.13 6.15
CA ASP A 236 4.22 12.87 5.51
C ASP A 236 3.84 11.38 5.58
N LYS A 237 4.85 10.51 5.63
CA LYS A 237 4.70 9.06 5.56
C LYS A 237 5.79 8.39 6.39
N ILE A 238 5.44 7.30 7.06
CA ILE A 238 6.38 6.50 7.85
C ILE A 238 6.40 5.08 7.30
N HIS A 239 7.60 4.55 7.05
CA HIS A 239 7.83 3.15 6.72
C HIS A 239 8.22 2.39 7.98
N TYR A 240 7.57 1.26 8.22
CA TYR A 240 7.88 0.35 9.32
C TYR A 240 8.55 -0.91 8.80
N VAL A 241 9.60 -1.35 9.49
CA VAL A 241 10.24 -2.64 9.27
C VAL A 241 10.01 -3.48 10.52
N LEU A 242 9.24 -4.54 10.37
CA LEU A 242 8.92 -5.47 11.44
C LEU A 242 9.59 -6.82 11.17
N ARG A 243 9.95 -7.54 12.25
CA ARG A 243 10.46 -8.92 12.20
C ARG A 243 9.51 -9.84 12.95
N LYS A 244 9.12 -10.94 12.34
CA LYS A 244 8.40 -12.02 13.03
C LYS A 244 9.31 -12.70 14.07
N LYS A 245 8.79 -12.83 15.30
CA LYS A 245 9.45 -13.55 16.40
C LYS A 245 9.34 -15.07 16.25
#